data_cff4e583a07888abd662335af5e50fa8
#
_entry.id   cff4e583a07888abd662335af5e50fa8
#
_cell.length_a   1.000
_cell.length_b   1.000
_cell.length_c   1.000
_cell.angle_alpha   90.00
_cell.angle_beta   90.00
_cell.angle_gamma   90.00
#
_symmetry.space_group_name_H-M   'P 1'
#
loop_
_entity.id
_entity.type
_entity.pdbx_description
1 polymer ?
#
loop_
_entity_poly.entity_id
_entity_poly.type
_entity_poly.pdbx_seq_one_letter_code
_entity_poly.pdbx_strand_id
1 'polypeptide(L)'
;MRNIRKFVALAIALVMCLSVFAACGKNPSTPDGGNDATESTPLVVGYSPFSEKFSPFYADTAYDQDVVAMTQASLLLTDRVGEVIYKGIEGETKAYNGTDYTYKGLSDLEVVQNDDGTVDYTFKIRDDVKFSDGEALTVDDIIFTMYVLLDPTYAGSSTLYAAPIKGVEAYRSGMEQRGAAIFAAGNGGYK
;
A
#
# COMPACT_ATOMS: atom_id res chain seq x y z
N MET A 1 40.05 -5.64 -59.02
CA MET A 1 39.73 -6.48 -57.87
C MET A 1 39.41 -5.69 -56.55
N ARG A 2 40.03 -4.55 -56.30
CA ARG A 2 39.82 -3.77 -55.06
C ARG A 2 38.42 -3.16 -54.94
N ASN A 3 37.75 -2.81 -56.01
CA ASN A 3 36.39 -2.21 -56.01
C ASN A 3 35.29 -3.29 -55.81
N ILE A 4 35.47 -4.47 -56.33
CA ILE A 4 34.53 -5.60 -56.14
C ILE A 4 34.39 -5.97 -54.68
N ARG A 5 35.51 -6.01 -53.91
CA ARG A 5 35.46 -6.28 -52.45
C ARG A 5 34.67 -5.23 -51.66
N LYS A 6 34.73 -3.95 -52.09
CA LYS A 6 33.94 -2.86 -51.48
C LYS A 6 32.45 -3.00 -51.77
N PHE A 7 32.10 -3.39 -52.99
CA PHE A 7 30.69 -3.62 -53.37
C PHE A 7 30.12 -4.85 -52.66
N VAL A 8 30.87 -5.91 -52.49
CA VAL A 8 30.44 -7.10 -51.74
C VAL A 8 30.27 -6.79 -50.28
N ALA A 9 31.16 -6.03 -49.64
CA ALA A 9 31.04 -5.61 -48.27
C ALA A 9 29.80 -4.70 -48.02
N LEU A 10 29.52 -3.80 -48.97
CA LEU A 10 28.35 -2.92 -48.93
C LEU A 10 27.04 -3.69 -49.07
N ALA A 11 27.00 -4.70 -49.96
CA ALA A 11 25.84 -5.56 -50.17
C ALA A 11 25.55 -6.42 -48.93
N ILE A 12 26.58 -6.97 -48.25
CA ILE A 12 26.42 -7.74 -47.02
C ILE A 12 25.92 -6.84 -45.89
N ALA A 13 26.42 -5.61 -45.75
CA ALA A 13 25.93 -4.65 -44.77
C ALA A 13 24.47 -4.29 -44.98
N LEU A 14 24.06 -4.10 -46.25
CA LEU A 14 22.67 -3.78 -46.61
C LEU A 14 21.71 -4.94 -46.29
N VAL A 15 22.12 -6.19 -46.52
CA VAL A 15 21.35 -7.40 -46.19
C VAL A 15 21.21 -7.56 -44.67
N MET A 16 22.26 -7.27 -43.88
CA MET A 16 22.18 -7.30 -42.44
C MET A 16 21.26 -6.20 -41.86
N CYS A 17 21.24 -5.00 -42.48
CA CYS A 17 20.30 -3.95 -42.05
C CYS A 17 18.84 -4.28 -42.38
N LEU A 18 18.56 -4.99 -43.47
CA LEU A 18 17.21 -5.39 -43.84
C LEU A 18 16.64 -6.52 -42.95
N SER A 19 17.47 -7.36 -42.37
CA SER A 19 17.03 -8.44 -41.47
C SER A 19 16.56 -7.94 -40.10
N VAL A 20 16.98 -6.75 -39.67
CA VAL A 20 16.55 -6.17 -38.39
C VAL A 20 15.12 -5.62 -38.43
N PHE A 21 14.64 -5.23 -39.63
CA PHE A 21 13.26 -4.73 -39.80
C PHE A 21 12.20 -5.82 -40.00
N ALA A 22 12.60 -7.07 -40.25
CA ALA A 22 11.66 -8.19 -40.42
C ALA A 22 11.20 -8.82 -39.09
N ALA A 23 11.80 -8.46 -37.95
CA ALA A 23 11.45 -9.00 -36.62
C ALA A 23 10.22 -8.34 -35.98
N CYS A 24 9.65 -7.27 -36.59
CA CYS A 24 8.42 -6.63 -36.15
C CYS A 24 7.24 -6.89 -37.11
N GLY A 25 7.16 -8.08 -37.67
CA GLY A 25 6.00 -8.51 -38.47
C GLY A 25 4.83 -8.91 -37.60
N LYS A 26 3.76 -8.10 -37.62
CA LYS A 26 2.45 -8.49 -37.10
C LYS A 26 2.00 -9.79 -37.77
N ASN A 27 1.69 -10.82 -37.00
CA ASN A 27 0.92 -11.96 -37.50
C ASN A 27 -0.46 -11.48 -37.97
N PRO A 28 -0.95 -11.86 -39.14
CA PRO A 28 -2.31 -11.58 -39.53
C PRO A 28 -3.25 -12.46 -38.69
N SER A 29 -3.96 -11.85 -37.75
CA SER A 29 -5.03 -12.48 -36.99
C SER A 29 -6.23 -12.73 -37.92
N THR A 30 -6.66 -13.96 -38.01
CA THR A 30 -7.95 -14.37 -38.52
C THR A 30 -9.04 -13.77 -37.63
N PRO A 31 -10.16 -13.25 -38.19
CA PRO A 31 -11.26 -12.74 -37.36
C PRO A 31 -12.09 -13.92 -36.87
N ASP A 32 -11.88 -14.35 -35.66
CA ASP A 32 -12.83 -15.22 -34.95
C ASP A 32 -13.34 -14.47 -33.73
N GLY A 33 -14.67 -14.34 -33.67
CA GLY A 33 -15.37 -13.60 -32.62
C GLY A 33 -15.35 -14.39 -31.32
N GLY A 34 -14.46 -14.01 -30.40
CA GLY A 34 -14.41 -14.53 -29.06
C GLY A 34 -13.81 -13.44 -28.15
N ASN A 35 -14.42 -13.23 -26.99
CA ASN A 35 -14.01 -12.30 -25.94
C ASN A 35 -12.49 -12.25 -25.79
N ASP A 36 -11.84 -11.22 -26.31
CA ASP A 36 -10.47 -10.85 -25.95
C ASP A 36 -10.47 -10.34 -24.50
N ALA A 37 -10.46 -11.28 -23.55
CA ALA A 37 -9.82 -11.01 -22.28
C ALA A 37 -8.35 -10.80 -22.64
N THR A 38 -7.90 -9.55 -22.71
CA THR A 38 -6.48 -9.20 -22.78
C THR A 38 -5.80 -9.94 -21.63
N GLU A 39 -5.05 -10.99 -21.96
CA GLU A 39 -4.20 -11.66 -20.98
C GLU A 39 -3.25 -10.57 -20.45
N SER A 40 -3.55 -10.06 -19.25
CA SER A 40 -2.67 -9.12 -18.59
C SER A 40 -1.39 -9.86 -18.24
N THR A 41 -0.28 -9.46 -18.85
CA THR A 41 1.03 -10.00 -18.46
C THR A 41 1.26 -9.67 -16.98
N PRO A 42 1.43 -10.67 -16.12
CA PRO A 42 1.64 -10.41 -14.70
C PRO A 42 2.93 -9.62 -14.46
N LEU A 43 2.87 -8.64 -13.58
CA LEU A 43 4.06 -7.97 -13.08
C LEU A 43 4.81 -8.93 -12.16
N VAL A 44 6.05 -9.28 -12.55
CA VAL A 44 6.95 -10.11 -11.74
C VAL A 44 7.94 -9.22 -11.01
N VAL A 45 7.90 -9.24 -9.68
CA VAL A 45 8.78 -8.46 -8.81
C VAL A 45 9.70 -9.43 -8.06
N GLY A 46 11.02 -9.20 -8.15
CA GLY A 46 12.01 -9.97 -7.39
C GLY A 46 12.20 -9.40 -6.00
N TYR A 47 12.10 -10.24 -4.98
CA TYR A 47 12.36 -9.89 -3.58
C TYR A 47 13.50 -10.72 -2.99
N SER A 48 14.08 -10.25 -1.90
CA SER A 48 14.84 -11.09 -0.97
C SER A 48 13.89 -12.02 -0.21
N PRO A 49 14.41 -13.10 0.41
CA PRO A 49 13.56 -13.98 1.22
C PRO A 49 12.75 -13.20 2.26
N PHE A 50 11.48 -13.54 2.38
CA PHE A 50 10.59 -12.96 3.39
C PHE A 50 10.94 -13.46 4.79
N SER A 51 10.64 -12.67 5.83
CA SER A 51 10.68 -13.12 7.22
C SER A 51 9.37 -13.81 7.65
N GLU A 52 8.39 -13.87 6.75
CA GLU A 52 7.07 -14.50 6.91
C GLU A 52 6.20 -13.86 8.02
N LYS A 53 6.48 -12.61 8.36
CA LYS A 53 5.69 -11.83 9.32
C LYS A 53 4.69 -10.92 8.59
N PHE A 54 3.70 -11.51 7.97
CA PHE A 54 2.70 -10.78 7.15
C PHE A 54 1.56 -10.16 7.98
N SER A 55 1.81 -9.84 9.24
CA SER A 55 0.86 -9.13 10.08
C SER A 55 1.04 -7.61 9.96
N PRO A 56 -0.04 -6.82 9.82
CA PRO A 56 0.06 -5.35 9.81
C PRO A 56 0.62 -4.79 11.13
N PHE A 57 0.58 -5.57 12.21
CA PHE A 57 1.11 -5.16 13.52
C PHE A 57 2.58 -5.52 13.72
N TYR A 58 3.12 -6.49 13.00
CA TYR A 58 4.44 -7.07 13.28
C TYR A 58 5.36 -7.21 12.07
N ALA A 59 4.92 -6.81 10.87
CA ALA A 59 5.80 -6.78 9.69
C ALA A 59 6.93 -5.78 9.92
N ASP A 60 8.17 -6.26 9.96
CA ASP A 60 9.36 -5.48 10.30
C ASP A 60 10.39 -5.37 9.16
N THR A 61 10.30 -6.22 8.14
CA THR A 61 11.11 -6.10 6.92
C THR A 61 10.35 -5.36 5.82
N ALA A 62 11.07 -4.64 4.96
CA ALA A 62 10.46 -3.94 3.83
C ALA A 62 9.63 -4.87 2.94
N TYR A 63 10.11 -6.08 2.71
CA TYR A 63 9.43 -7.05 1.83
C TYR A 63 8.13 -7.58 2.43
N ASP A 64 8.09 -7.85 3.74
CA ASP A 64 6.86 -8.26 4.43
C ASP A 64 5.87 -7.08 4.50
N GLN A 65 6.36 -5.86 4.71
CA GLN A 65 5.53 -4.65 4.70
C GLN A 65 4.90 -4.38 3.34
N ASP A 66 5.60 -4.67 2.23
CA ASP A 66 5.03 -4.56 0.88
C ASP A 66 3.86 -5.53 0.67
N VAL A 67 3.97 -6.77 1.18
CA VAL A 67 2.85 -7.74 1.13
C VAL A 67 1.68 -7.26 1.98
N VAL A 68 1.94 -6.75 3.19
CA VAL A 68 0.91 -6.15 4.05
C VAL A 68 0.23 -4.99 3.34
N ALA A 69 0.99 -4.07 2.73
CA ALA A 69 0.43 -2.92 2.02
C ALA A 69 -0.48 -3.29 0.84
N MET A 70 -0.24 -4.45 0.20
CA MET A 70 -1.10 -4.96 -0.87
C MET A 70 -2.38 -5.63 -0.37
N THR A 71 -2.43 -6.05 0.90
CA THR A 71 -3.53 -6.84 1.46
C THR A 71 -4.36 -6.10 2.50
N GLN A 72 -3.90 -4.95 2.96
CA GLN A 72 -4.56 -4.14 3.99
C GLN A 72 -5.02 -2.79 3.45
N ALA A 73 -6.14 -2.30 3.98
CA ALA A 73 -6.58 -0.93 3.71
C ALA A 73 -5.86 0.05 4.63
N SER A 74 -5.29 1.10 4.05
CA SER A 74 -4.71 2.21 4.81
C SER A 74 -5.77 3.28 5.06
N LEU A 75 -5.84 3.80 6.29
CA LEU A 75 -6.74 4.89 6.64
C LEU A 75 -6.42 6.16 5.82
N LEU A 76 -5.14 6.45 5.63
CA LEU A 76 -4.66 7.56 4.83
C LEU A 76 -3.81 7.08 3.66
N LEU A 77 -3.81 7.86 2.59
CA LEU A 77 -2.91 7.73 1.45
C LEU A 77 -1.93 8.90 1.42
N THR A 78 -0.79 8.66 0.81
CA THR A 78 0.14 9.70 0.38
C THR A 78 0.28 9.70 -1.14
N ASP A 79 0.61 10.84 -1.69
CA ASP A 79 0.99 10.95 -3.09
C ASP A 79 2.44 10.46 -3.34
N ARG A 80 2.91 10.59 -4.58
CA ARG A 80 4.26 10.14 -4.98
C ARG A 80 5.41 10.93 -4.38
N VAL A 81 5.16 12.08 -3.77
CA VAL A 81 6.15 12.88 -3.04
C VAL A 81 6.00 12.78 -1.52
N GLY A 82 5.03 11.99 -1.05
CA GLY A 82 4.80 11.74 0.37
C GLY A 82 3.83 12.73 1.03
N GLU A 83 3.13 13.59 0.27
CA GLU A 83 2.11 14.48 0.81
C GLU A 83 0.81 13.69 1.10
N VAL A 84 0.18 14.01 2.23
CA VAL A 84 -1.07 13.37 2.65
C VAL A 84 -2.22 13.78 1.71
N ILE A 85 -3.04 12.81 1.34
CA ILE A 85 -4.29 13.02 0.61
C ILE A 85 -5.41 13.26 1.62
N TYR A 86 -5.98 14.47 1.60
CA TYR A 86 -7.03 14.91 2.55
C TYR A 86 -8.43 14.52 2.10
N LYS A 87 -8.69 14.44 0.78
CA LYS A 87 -10.00 14.10 0.21
C LYS A 87 -9.92 12.76 -0.54
N GLY A 88 -9.62 11.71 0.20
CA GLY A 88 -9.45 10.38 -0.38
C GLY A 88 -10.75 9.78 -0.93
N ILE A 89 -11.91 10.12 -0.38
CA ILE A 89 -13.20 9.56 -0.80
C ILE A 89 -13.55 10.01 -2.22
N GLU A 90 -13.52 11.31 -2.48
CA GLU A 90 -13.73 11.86 -3.82
C GLU A 90 -12.52 11.63 -4.72
N GLY A 91 -11.35 11.71 -4.14
CA GLY A 91 -10.05 11.63 -4.78
C GLY A 91 -9.43 12.99 -5.05
N GLU A 92 -8.12 13.08 -4.86
CA GLU A 92 -7.31 14.24 -5.22
C GLU A 92 -6.43 13.92 -6.42
N THR A 93 -6.34 14.86 -7.37
CA THR A 93 -5.43 14.74 -8.51
C THR A 93 -4.19 15.58 -8.25
N LYS A 94 -3.03 14.96 -8.33
CA LYS A 94 -1.71 15.58 -8.16
C LYS A 94 -0.83 15.30 -9.38
N ALA A 95 -0.15 16.32 -9.87
CA ALA A 95 0.80 16.18 -10.97
C ALA A 95 2.14 15.64 -10.44
N TYR A 96 2.71 14.67 -11.14
CA TYR A 96 4.05 14.15 -10.87
C TYR A 96 4.76 13.82 -12.19
N ASN A 97 5.94 14.42 -12.40
CA ASN A 97 6.74 14.26 -13.63
C ASN A 97 5.95 14.47 -14.93
N GLY A 98 5.08 15.48 -14.97
CA GLY A 98 4.29 15.84 -16.15
C GLY A 98 3.08 14.94 -16.40
N THR A 99 2.73 14.05 -15.47
CA THR A 99 1.55 13.19 -15.53
C THR A 99 0.67 13.44 -14.32
N ASP A 100 -0.64 13.51 -14.53
CA ASP A 100 -1.64 13.64 -13.47
C ASP A 100 -2.02 12.27 -12.92
N TYR A 101 -1.99 12.14 -11.59
CA TYR A 101 -2.40 10.93 -10.87
C TYR A 101 -3.54 11.26 -9.92
N THR A 102 -4.60 10.48 -9.97
CA THR A 102 -5.73 10.60 -9.04
C THR A 102 -5.60 9.57 -7.92
N TYR A 103 -5.60 10.05 -6.68
CA TYR A 103 -5.48 9.25 -5.47
C TYR A 103 -6.84 9.13 -4.80
N LYS A 104 -7.39 7.92 -4.77
CA LYS A 104 -8.63 7.59 -4.05
C LYS A 104 -8.32 6.63 -2.92
N GLY A 105 -8.88 6.89 -1.75
CA GLY A 105 -8.60 6.13 -0.53
C GLY A 105 -9.84 5.80 0.28
N LEU A 106 -9.59 5.32 1.49
CA LEU A 106 -10.60 4.88 2.43
C LEU A 106 -11.32 6.06 3.10
N SER A 107 -10.60 7.17 3.33
CA SER A 107 -11.14 8.27 4.15
C SER A 107 -10.80 9.66 3.61
N ASP A 108 -11.61 10.63 4.07
CA ASP A 108 -11.23 12.04 4.10
C ASP A 108 -10.66 12.39 5.47
N LEU A 109 -9.73 13.33 5.52
CA LEU A 109 -9.13 13.87 6.73
C LEU A 109 -9.36 15.38 6.81
N GLU A 110 -9.91 15.84 7.93
CA GLU A 110 -9.94 17.24 8.32
C GLU A 110 -9.01 17.45 9.52
N VAL A 111 -8.20 18.51 9.49
CA VAL A 111 -7.26 18.87 10.55
C VAL A 111 -7.59 20.27 11.04
N VAL A 112 -7.89 20.40 12.32
CA VAL A 112 -8.22 21.68 12.96
C VAL A 112 -7.23 21.95 14.09
N GLN A 113 -6.56 23.11 14.03
CA GLN A 113 -5.73 23.60 15.12
C GLN A 113 -6.58 24.46 16.04
N ASN A 114 -6.61 24.11 17.33
CA ASN A 114 -7.37 24.80 18.35
C ASN A 114 -6.52 25.89 19.04
N ASP A 115 -7.18 26.90 19.62
CA ASP A 115 -6.55 28.01 20.32
C ASP A 115 -5.77 27.57 21.58
N ASP A 116 -6.12 26.40 22.14
CA ASP A 116 -5.44 25.80 23.29
C ASP A 116 -4.17 25.01 22.92
N GLY A 117 -3.78 25.02 21.65
CA GLY A 117 -2.62 24.31 21.11
C GLY A 117 -2.86 22.84 20.81
N THR A 118 -4.07 22.34 20.97
CA THR A 118 -4.44 20.99 20.53
C THR A 118 -4.73 20.96 19.03
N VAL A 119 -4.66 19.76 18.43
CA VAL A 119 -5.01 19.55 17.03
C VAL A 119 -6.00 18.40 16.95
N ASP A 120 -7.14 18.67 16.31
CA ASP A 120 -8.16 17.65 16.06
C ASP A 120 -7.98 17.07 14.65
N TYR A 121 -7.97 15.74 14.57
CA TYR A 121 -7.95 14.98 13.33
C TYR A 121 -9.30 14.26 13.18
N THR A 122 -10.12 14.72 12.24
CA THR A 122 -11.42 14.11 11.96
C THR A 122 -11.38 13.28 10.70
N PHE A 123 -11.69 12.01 10.82
CA PHE A 123 -11.74 11.08 9.69
C PHE A 123 -13.19 10.78 9.33
N LYS A 124 -13.53 11.00 8.06
CA LYS A 124 -14.76 10.48 7.46
C LYS A 124 -14.39 9.26 6.63
N ILE A 125 -15.03 8.12 6.89
CA ILE A 125 -14.72 6.84 6.25
C ILE A 125 -15.81 6.53 5.22
N ARG A 126 -15.45 5.88 4.12
CA ARG A 126 -16.38 5.33 3.13
C ARG A 126 -17.25 4.26 3.78
N ASP A 127 -18.50 4.15 3.32
CA ASP A 127 -19.49 3.18 3.77
C ASP A 127 -19.69 1.99 2.80
N ASP A 128 -19.00 2.03 1.64
CA ASP A 128 -19.11 1.03 0.59
C ASP A 128 -17.95 0.03 0.54
N VAL A 129 -17.00 0.11 1.48
CA VAL A 129 -15.83 -0.78 1.54
C VAL A 129 -16.16 -2.06 2.30
N LYS A 130 -15.70 -3.19 1.77
CA LYS A 130 -15.88 -4.50 2.35
C LYS A 130 -14.57 -5.26 2.45
N PHE A 131 -14.49 -6.12 3.45
CA PHE A 131 -13.44 -7.13 3.54
C PHE A 131 -13.62 -8.21 2.46
N SER A 132 -12.61 -9.06 2.29
CA SER A 132 -12.60 -10.13 1.29
C SER A 132 -13.67 -11.21 1.51
N ASP A 133 -14.18 -11.34 2.74
CA ASP A 133 -15.29 -12.23 3.11
C ASP A 133 -16.69 -11.62 2.88
N GLY A 134 -16.73 -10.33 2.51
CA GLY A 134 -17.96 -9.59 2.21
C GLY A 134 -18.51 -8.76 3.37
N GLU A 135 -17.93 -8.85 4.57
CA GLU A 135 -18.31 -7.99 5.70
C GLU A 135 -17.94 -6.54 5.46
N ALA A 136 -18.76 -5.61 5.96
CA ALA A 136 -18.53 -4.18 5.79
C ALA A 136 -17.38 -3.72 6.68
N LEU A 137 -16.48 -2.89 6.13
CA LEU A 137 -15.48 -2.17 6.93
C LEU A 137 -16.16 -0.98 7.61
N THR A 138 -15.98 -0.89 8.92
CA THR A 138 -16.62 0.12 9.76
C THR A 138 -15.62 0.90 10.60
N VAL A 139 -16.09 1.91 11.31
CA VAL A 139 -15.27 2.66 12.27
C VAL A 139 -14.79 1.78 13.43
N ASP A 140 -15.55 0.73 13.78
CA ASP A 140 -15.19 -0.19 14.86
C ASP A 140 -13.91 -0.97 14.54
N ASP A 141 -13.65 -1.27 13.27
CA ASP A 141 -12.42 -1.95 12.83
C ASP A 141 -11.19 -1.05 13.03
N ILE A 142 -11.37 0.25 12.81
CA ILE A 142 -10.31 1.24 13.04
C ILE A 142 -10.06 1.42 14.53
N ILE A 143 -11.13 1.51 15.33
CA ILE A 143 -11.04 1.57 16.80
C ILE A 143 -10.37 0.31 17.35
N PHE A 144 -10.72 -0.87 16.83
CA PHE A 144 -10.06 -2.11 17.20
C PHE A 144 -8.55 -2.07 16.92
N THR A 145 -8.16 -1.57 15.76
CA THR A 145 -6.74 -1.38 15.41
C THR A 145 -6.04 -0.47 16.43
N MET A 146 -6.69 0.62 16.85
CA MET A 146 -6.16 1.51 17.89
C MET A 146 -6.01 0.80 19.23
N TYR A 147 -6.97 -0.03 19.63
CA TYR A 147 -6.85 -0.81 20.86
C TYR A 147 -5.65 -1.76 20.83
N VAL A 148 -5.40 -2.45 19.71
CA VAL A 148 -4.24 -3.33 19.57
C VAL A 148 -2.93 -2.55 19.67
N LEU A 149 -2.82 -1.44 18.95
CA LEU A 149 -1.58 -0.64 18.90
C LEU A 149 -1.29 0.12 20.20
N LEU A 150 -2.33 0.40 21.00
CA LEU A 150 -2.22 1.10 22.27
C LEU A 150 -2.18 0.16 23.48
N ASP A 151 -2.32 -1.14 23.30
CA ASP A 151 -2.22 -2.11 24.40
C ASP A 151 -0.82 -2.06 25.03
N PRO A 152 -0.69 -2.03 26.38
CA PRO A 152 0.61 -2.01 27.05
C PRO A 152 1.49 -3.22 26.74
N THR A 153 0.89 -4.36 26.40
CA THR A 153 1.60 -5.60 26.06
C THR A 153 2.02 -5.67 24.59
N TYR A 154 1.60 -4.71 23.77
CA TYR A 154 1.97 -4.66 22.35
C TYR A 154 3.47 -4.40 22.20
N ALA A 155 4.18 -5.35 21.58
CA ALA A 155 5.63 -5.34 21.40
C ALA A 155 6.08 -4.91 19.98
N GLY A 156 5.18 -4.33 19.18
CA GLY A 156 5.48 -3.81 17.85
C GLY A 156 5.93 -2.36 17.86
N SER A 157 5.57 -1.61 16.80
CA SER A 157 5.95 -0.20 16.65
C SER A 157 5.40 0.70 17.76
N SER A 158 6.27 1.52 18.34
CA SER A 158 5.90 2.50 19.37
C SER A 158 5.30 3.80 18.81
N THR A 159 5.23 3.95 17.50
CA THR A 159 4.91 5.23 16.84
C THR A 159 3.60 5.84 17.32
N LEU A 160 2.55 5.03 17.46
CA LEU A 160 1.23 5.55 17.84
C LEU A 160 1.17 5.95 19.31
N TYR A 161 1.65 5.11 20.24
CA TYR A 161 1.57 5.42 21.66
C TYR A 161 2.62 6.42 22.15
N ALA A 162 3.67 6.66 21.34
CA ALA A 162 4.63 7.72 21.59
C ALA A 162 4.14 9.11 21.16
N ALA A 163 3.10 9.17 20.30
CA ALA A 163 2.50 10.43 19.91
C ALA A 163 1.65 11.01 21.06
N PRO A 164 1.62 12.36 21.21
CA PRO A 164 0.88 13.01 22.31
C PRO A 164 -0.64 13.01 22.06
N ILE A 165 -1.22 11.84 21.96
CA ILE A 165 -2.66 11.66 21.74
C ILE A 165 -3.38 11.75 23.08
N LYS A 166 -4.39 12.61 23.15
CA LYS A 166 -5.19 12.82 24.36
C LYS A 166 -5.87 11.53 24.83
N GLY A 167 -5.63 11.15 26.08
CA GLY A 167 -6.21 9.96 26.71
C GLY A 167 -5.40 8.68 26.57
N VAL A 168 -4.39 8.60 25.69
CA VAL A 168 -3.59 7.39 25.48
C VAL A 168 -2.84 6.98 26.75
N GLU A 169 -2.20 7.91 27.43
CA GLU A 169 -1.47 7.61 28.68
C GLU A 169 -2.42 7.06 29.77
N ALA A 170 -3.58 7.69 29.94
CA ALA A 170 -4.58 7.24 30.91
C ALA A 170 -5.14 5.85 30.56
N TYR A 171 -5.38 5.58 29.27
CA TYR A 171 -5.82 4.27 28.80
C TYR A 171 -4.78 3.19 29.11
N ARG A 172 -3.52 3.39 28.72
CA ARG A 172 -2.42 2.43 28.93
C ARG A 172 -2.19 2.14 30.41
N SER A 173 -2.12 3.19 31.24
CA SER A 173 -1.95 3.05 32.70
C SER A 173 -3.14 2.31 33.34
N GLY A 174 -4.36 2.54 32.89
CA GLY A 174 -5.55 1.83 33.36
C GLY A 174 -5.53 0.34 32.99
N MET A 175 -5.06 0.01 31.80
CA MET A 175 -4.90 -1.39 31.36
C MET A 175 -3.80 -2.12 32.14
N GLU A 176 -2.67 -1.48 32.39
CA GLU A 176 -1.57 -2.03 33.22
C GLU A 176 -2.03 -2.32 34.65
N GLN A 177 -2.75 -1.39 35.30
CA GLN A 177 -3.30 -1.57 36.64
C GLN A 177 -4.30 -2.73 36.70
N ARG A 178 -5.17 -2.84 35.68
CA ARG A 178 -6.15 -3.91 35.55
C ARG A 178 -5.47 -5.28 35.39
N GLY A 179 -4.45 -5.35 34.52
CA GLY A 179 -3.63 -6.55 34.36
C GLY A 179 -2.93 -6.98 35.65
N ALA A 180 -2.31 -6.06 36.37
CA ALA A 180 -1.66 -6.31 37.64
C ALA A 180 -2.66 -6.81 38.71
N ALA A 181 -3.86 -6.21 38.76
CA ALA A 181 -4.91 -6.65 39.69
C ALA A 181 -5.41 -8.07 39.41
N ILE A 182 -5.59 -8.42 38.14
CA ILE A 182 -5.99 -9.78 37.73
C ILE A 182 -4.90 -10.79 38.07
N PHE A 183 -3.64 -10.47 37.88
CA PHE A 183 -2.52 -11.33 38.20
C PHE A 183 -2.39 -11.54 39.71
N ALA A 184 -2.53 -10.46 40.51
CA ALA A 184 -2.48 -10.52 41.96
C ALA A 184 -3.65 -11.33 42.55
N ALA A 185 -4.81 -11.33 41.93
CA ALA A 185 -5.96 -12.14 42.31
C ALA A 185 -5.82 -13.64 41.98
N GLY A 186 -4.72 -14.06 41.35
CA GLY A 186 -4.48 -15.46 40.97
C GLY A 186 -5.37 -15.98 39.85
N ASN A 187 -6.04 -15.10 39.13
CA ASN A 187 -6.91 -15.46 37.97
C ASN A 187 -6.15 -15.78 36.68
N GLY A 188 -4.87 -16.15 36.80
CA GLY A 188 -4.04 -16.80 35.80
C GLY A 188 -4.18 -16.27 34.38
N GLY A 189 -3.82 -15.01 34.13
CA GLY A 189 -3.64 -14.50 32.80
C GLY A 189 -4.91 -14.32 31.92
N TYR A 190 -4.81 -13.49 30.94
CA TYR A 190 -5.83 -13.41 29.90
C TYR A 190 -5.97 -14.77 29.20
N LYS A 191 -7.19 -15.30 29.17
CA LYS A 191 -7.55 -16.41 28.29
C LYS A 191 -7.95 -15.86 26.93
#